data_38eb934135119c2f6e3ec79c72048df4
#
_entry.id   38eb934135119c2f6e3ec79c72048df4
#
_cell.length_a   1.000
_cell.length_b   1.000
_cell.length_c   1.000
_cell.angle_alpha   90.00
_cell.angle_beta   90.00
_cell.angle_gamma   90.00
#
_symmetry.space_group_name_H-M   'P 1'
#
loop_
_entity.id
_entity.type
_entity.pdbx_description
1 polymer ?
#
loop_
_entity_poly.entity_id
_entity_poly.type
_entity_poly.pdbx_seq_one_letter_code
_entity_poly.pdbx_strand_id
1 'polypeptide(L)'
;MELLINNLIILHALTIVSISLNNDILTEIDKLQKVLGFSGRSEIVRAGLRNLLAEEKDRQDLSGDLFAVLLAIHDEKSDDQVTEMRHDYDRLITTHIHNKIDRDRCLEIFLLKGEAEDIKDMTKKFQSDKKMDHAKLIAM
;
A
#
# COMPACT_ATOMS: atom_id res chain seq x y z
N MET A 1 -17.77 -15.62 -50.26
CA MET A 1 -16.61 -15.69 -49.34
C MET A 1 -16.99 -14.92 -48.08
N GLU A 2 -17.59 -15.63 -47.14
CA GLU A 2 -18.08 -15.07 -45.89
C GLU A 2 -16.93 -15.02 -44.88
N LEU A 3 -16.57 -13.81 -44.48
CA LEU A 3 -15.71 -13.58 -43.33
C LEU A 3 -16.57 -13.69 -42.06
N LEU A 4 -16.54 -14.85 -41.42
CA LEU A 4 -17.06 -15.03 -40.06
C LEU A 4 -16.13 -14.30 -39.09
N ILE A 5 -16.52 -13.08 -38.71
CA ILE A 5 -15.92 -12.37 -37.58
C ILE A 5 -16.48 -13.04 -36.32
N ASN A 6 -15.69 -13.90 -35.70
CA ASN A 6 -15.95 -14.43 -34.38
C ASN A 6 -15.90 -13.29 -33.36
N ASN A 7 -17.04 -12.66 -33.10
CA ASN A 7 -17.24 -11.82 -31.95
C ASN A 7 -17.27 -12.73 -30.71
N LEU A 8 -16.10 -13.02 -30.18
CA LEU A 8 -15.96 -13.62 -28.85
C LEU A 8 -16.34 -12.54 -27.81
N ILE A 9 -17.62 -12.46 -27.49
CA ILE A 9 -18.08 -11.67 -26.34
C ILE A 9 -17.54 -12.40 -25.11
N ILE A 10 -16.41 -11.91 -24.59
CA ILE A 10 -15.92 -12.34 -23.27
C ILE A 10 -16.92 -11.81 -22.26
N LEU A 11 -17.88 -12.64 -21.90
CA LEU A 11 -18.78 -12.38 -20.79
C LEU A 11 -17.93 -12.41 -19.51
N HIS A 12 -17.54 -11.25 -19.01
CA HIS A 12 -16.91 -11.15 -17.69
C HIS A 12 -17.95 -11.57 -16.66
N ALA A 13 -17.87 -12.81 -16.22
CA ALA A 13 -18.73 -13.31 -15.16
C ALA A 13 -18.50 -12.47 -13.90
N LEU A 14 -19.55 -11.78 -13.43
CA LEU A 14 -19.51 -11.07 -12.15
C LEU A 14 -19.56 -12.11 -11.02
N THR A 15 -18.50 -12.16 -10.25
CA THR A 15 -18.45 -12.97 -9.02
C THR A 15 -18.81 -12.08 -7.83
N ILE A 16 -19.74 -12.52 -7.01
CA ILE A 16 -20.11 -11.85 -5.77
C ILE A 16 -19.20 -12.38 -4.66
N VAL A 17 -18.53 -11.45 -3.97
CA VAL A 17 -17.68 -11.73 -2.82
C VAL A 17 -18.25 -10.98 -1.60
N SER A 18 -18.40 -11.68 -0.47
CA SER A 18 -18.81 -11.08 0.80
C SER A 18 -17.58 -10.80 1.67
N ILE A 19 -17.51 -9.58 2.22
CA ILE A 19 -16.41 -9.13 3.07
C ILE A 19 -17.01 -8.61 4.37
N SER A 20 -16.46 -9.05 5.52
CA SER A 20 -16.82 -8.50 6.83
C SER A 20 -15.97 -7.26 7.12
N LEU A 21 -16.63 -6.15 7.42
CA LEU A 21 -15.98 -4.89 7.81
C LEU A 21 -16.53 -4.45 9.16
N ASN A 22 -15.68 -3.84 9.99
CA ASN A 22 -16.14 -3.23 11.23
C ASN A 22 -16.91 -1.93 10.95
N ASN A 23 -17.65 -1.45 11.95
CA ASN A 23 -18.51 -0.26 11.80
C ASN A 23 -17.70 1.01 11.50
N ASP A 24 -16.48 1.13 12.00
CA ASP A 24 -15.64 2.32 11.78
C ASP A 24 -15.26 2.43 10.31
N ILE A 25 -14.81 1.33 9.70
CA ILE A 25 -14.48 1.28 8.26
C ILE A 25 -15.73 1.54 7.42
N LEU A 26 -16.87 0.99 7.79
CA LEU A 26 -18.13 1.24 7.06
C LEU A 26 -18.51 2.72 7.09
N THR A 27 -18.33 3.37 8.24
CA THR A 27 -18.60 4.81 8.39
C THR A 27 -17.66 5.64 7.50
N GLU A 28 -16.37 5.29 7.46
CA GLU A 28 -15.42 5.99 6.58
C GLU A 28 -15.72 5.76 5.09
N ILE A 29 -16.12 4.56 4.68
CA ILE A 29 -16.57 4.28 3.32
C ILE A 29 -17.76 5.16 2.95
N ASP A 30 -18.76 5.32 3.84
CA ASP A 30 -19.92 6.16 3.59
C ASP A 30 -19.58 7.65 3.46
N LYS A 31 -18.59 8.13 4.25
CA LYS A 31 -18.04 9.49 4.09
C LYS A 31 -17.33 9.67 2.76
N LEU A 32 -16.43 8.74 2.42
CA LEU A 32 -15.68 8.77 1.17
C LEU A 32 -16.61 8.71 -0.05
N GLN A 33 -17.67 7.91 0.00
CA GLN A 33 -18.66 7.83 -1.06
C GLN A 33 -19.23 9.21 -1.39
N LYS A 34 -19.61 9.98 -0.37
CA LYS A 34 -20.18 11.32 -0.53
C LYS A 34 -19.14 12.33 -1.03
N VAL A 35 -17.93 12.31 -0.44
CA VAL A 35 -16.88 13.27 -0.77
C VAL A 35 -16.35 13.06 -2.20
N LEU A 36 -16.19 11.81 -2.62
CA LEU A 36 -15.63 11.45 -3.91
C LEU A 36 -16.70 11.28 -5.01
N GLY A 37 -17.98 11.33 -4.68
CA GLY A 37 -19.08 11.23 -5.63
C GLY A 37 -19.31 9.83 -6.21
N PHE A 38 -18.90 8.77 -5.51
CA PHE A 38 -19.15 7.40 -5.95
C PHE A 38 -20.61 6.98 -5.78
N SER A 39 -21.11 6.14 -6.66
CA SER A 39 -22.51 5.68 -6.66
C SER A 39 -22.86 4.72 -5.52
N GLY A 40 -21.84 4.03 -4.93
CA GLY A 40 -22.07 3.08 -3.86
C GLY A 40 -20.79 2.51 -3.23
N ARG A 41 -20.95 1.81 -2.10
CA ARG A 41 -19.86 1.19 -1.34
C ARG A 41 -18.99 0.24 -2.17
N SER A 42 -19.65 -0.59 -3.00
CA SER A 42 -18.91 -1.53 -3.88
C SER A 42 -18.00 -0.81 -4.87
N GLU A 43 -18.38 0.38 -5.32
CA GLU A 43 -17.55 1.17 -6.24
C GLU A 43 -16.32 1.74 -5.54
N ILE A 44 -16.47 2.22 -4.30
CA ILE A 44 -15.34 2.67 -3.46
C ILE A 44 -14.36 1.52 -3.21
N VAL A 45 -14.87 0.34 -2.83
CA VAL A 45 -14.01 -0.83 -2.58
C VAL A 45 -13.25 -1.21 -3.86
N ARG A 46 -13.94 -1.25 -5.01
CA ARG A 46 -13.27 -1.51 -6.30
C ARG A 46 -12.23 -0.46 -6.66
N ALA A 47 -12.51 0.82 -6.38
CA ALA A 47 -11.55 1.91 -6.62
C ALA A 47 -10.30 1.76 -5.73
N GLY A 48 -10.49 1.47 -4.45
CA GLY A 48 -9.39 1.21 -3.51
C GLY A 48 -8.54 0.01 -3.95
N LEU A 49 -9.16 -1.09 -4.35
CA LEU A 49 -8.44 -2.26 -4.86
C LEU A 49 -7.68 -1.97 -6.15
N ARG A 50 -8.25 -1.20 -7.08
CA ARG A 50 -7.53 -0.79 -8.31
C ARG A 50 -6.30 0.05 -7.98
N ASN A 51 -6.41 0.97 -7.02
CA ASN A 51 -5.26 1.78 -6.59
C ASN A 51 -4.16 0.90 -5.97
N LEU A 52 -4.54 -0.04 -5.09
CA LEU A 52 -3.58 -0.96 -4.49
C LEU A 52 -2.88 -1.84 -5.54
N LEU A 53 -3.63 -2.33 -6.53
CA LEU A 53 -3.07 -3.13 -7.62
C LEU A 53 -2.12 -2.31 -8.51
N ALA A 54 -2.44 -1.03 -8.76
CA ALA A 54 -1.57 -0.15 -9.51
C ALA A 54 -0.27 0.15 -8.75
N GLU A 55 -0.35 0.48 -7.46
CA GLU A 55 0.83 0.70 -6.61
C GLU A 55 1.72 -0.55 -6.53
N GLU A 56 1.12 -1.73 -6.43
CA GLU A 56 1.87 -2.99 -6.40
C GLU A 56 2.57 -3.26 -7.73
N LYS A 57 1.89 -3.00 -8.86
CA LYS A 57 2.50 -3.15 -10.18
C LYS A 57 3.68 -2.21 -10.36
N ASP A 58 3.50 -0.92 -10.04
CA ASP A 58 4.58 0.07 -10.13
C ASP A 58 5.79 -0.35 -9.28
N ARG A 59 5.54 -0.90 -8.08
CA ARG A 59 6.60 -1.44 -7.22
C ARG A 59 7.30 -2.65 -7.83
N GLN A 60 6.55 -3.57 -8.44
CA GLN A 60 7.13 -4.76 -9.08
C GLN A 60 8.03 -4.41 -10.27
N ASP A 61 7.70 -3.35 -10.99
CA ASP A 61 8.46 -2.88 -12.15
C ASP A 61 9.81 -2.22 -11.77
N LEU A 62 10.04 -1.92 -10.48
CA LEU A 62 11.33 -1.41 -10.00
C LEU A 62 12.43 -2.45 -10.19
N SER A 63 13.60 -2.04 -10.70
CA SER A 63 14.75 -2.91 -10.94
C SER A 63 16.09 -2.18 -10.80
N GLY A 64 17.16 -2.92 -10.54
CA GLY A 64 18.50 -2.39 -10.39
C GLY A 64 18.70 -1.57 -9.11
N ASP A 65 19.80 -0.83 -9.07
CA ASP A 65 20.10 0.10 -7.97
C ASP A 65 19.26 1.36 -8.10
N LEU A 66 18.60 1.74 -7.01
CA LEU A 66 17.75 2.95 -6.98
C LEU A 66 17.80 3.67 -5.63
N PHE A 67 17.31 4.90 -5.65
CA PHE A 67 16.97 5.66 -4.45
C PHE A 67 15.47 5.61 -4.21
N ALA A 68 15.08 5.53 -2.95
CA ALA A 68 13.69 5.56 -2.56
C ALA A 68 13.50 6.22 -1.19
N VAL A 69 12.26 6.61 -0.92
CA VAL A 69 11.80 7.03 0.41
C VAL A 69 10.73 6.06 0.87
N LEU A 70 10.93 5.43 2.02
CA LEU A 70 9.90 4.67 2.70
C LEU A 70 9.37 5.49 3.87
N LEU A 71 8.08 5.78 3.85
CA LEU A 71 7.35 6.42 4.94
C LEU A 71 6.58 5.33 5.69
N ALA A 72 6.65 5.35 7.03
CA ALA A 72 5.82 4.47 7.86
C ALA A 72 5.22 5.26 9.04
N ILE A 73 3.99 4.94 9.38
CA ILE A 73 3.28 5.49 10.55
C ILE A 73 2.88 4.33 11.44
N HIS A 74 3.13 4.46 12.74
CA HIS A 74 2.83 3.44 13.72
C HIS A 74 2.48 4.05 15.08
N ASP A 75 1.85 3.24 15.94
CA ASP A 75 1.64 3.61 17.35
C ASP A 75 3.00 3.67 18.07
N GLU A 76 3.20 4.66 18.96
CA GLU A 76 4.41 4.84 19.75
C GLU A 76 4.81 3.57 20.54
N LYS A 77 3.82 2.77 20.97
CA LYS A 77 4.07 1.48 21.66
C LYS A 77 4.76 0.44 20.79
N SER A 78 4.85 0.67 19.51
CA SER A 78 5.48 -0.24 18.54
C SER A 78 6.92 0.17 18.18
N ASP A 79 7.50 1.19 18.80
CA ASP A 79 8.84 1.71 18.51
C ASP A 79 9.93 0.64 18.54
N ASP A 80 9.91 -0.24 19.57
CA ASP A 80 10.90 -1.32 19.70
C ASP A 80 10.84 -2.28 18.50
N GLN A 81 9.63 -2.64 18.07
CA GLN A 81 9.42 -3.54 16.93
C GLN A 81 9.86 -2.88 15.62
N VAL A 82 9.56 -1.61 15.44
CA VAL A 82 10.01 -0.84 14.26
C VAL A 82 11.53 -0.76 14.23
N THR A 83 12.16 -0.55 15.37
CA THR A 83 13.61 -0.55 15.51
C THR A 83 14.21 -1.90 15.12
N GLU A 84 13.65 -3.01 15.56
CA GLU A 84 14.08 -4.35 15.17
C GLU A 84 13.93 -4.58 13.66
N MET A 85 12.77 -4.25 13.11
CA MET A 85 12.56 -4.36 11.65
C MET A 85 13.56 -3.53 10.84
N ARG A 86 13.86 -2.31 11.30
CA ARG A 86 14.82 -1.42 10.67
C ARG A 86 16.22 -2.02 10.64
N HIS A 87 16.67 -2.64 11.73
CA HIS A 87 18.01 -3.23 11.82
C HIS A 87 18.28 -4.31 10.77
N ASP A 88 17.26 -5.04 10.35
CA ASP A 88 17.41 -6.04 9.28
C ASP A 88 17.82 -5.41 7.93
N TYR A 89 17.59 -4.09 7.77
CA TYR A 89 17.80 -3.34 6.53
C TYR A 89 18.80 -2.18 6.66
N ASP A 90 19.60 -2.12 7.72
CA ASP A 90 20.55 -1.03 7.98
C ASP A 90 21.43 -0.71 6.76
N ARG A 91 21.80 -1.73 5.97
CA ARG A 91 22.59 -1.56 4.74
C ARG A 91 21.92 -0.70 3.65
N LEU A 92 20.59 -0.64 3.64
CA LEU A 92 19.82 0.14 2.66
C LEU A 92 19.61 1.56 3.10
N ILE A 93 19.62 1.81 4.42
CA ILE A 93 19.20 3.07 5.01
C ILE A 93 20.36 4.04 5.01
N THR A 94 20.26 5.10 4.21
CA THR A 94 21.25 6.19 4.19
C THR A 94 20.92 7.27 5.22
N THR A 95 19.65 7.47 5.51
CA THR A 95 19.16 8.44 6.51
C THR A 95 17.86 7.92 7.11
N HIS A 96 17.72 8.09 8.40
CA HIS A 96 16.50 7.75 9.12
C HIS A 96 16.08 8.96 9.97
N ILE A 97 14.80 9.30 9.89
CA ILE A 97 14.17 10.34 10.69
C ILE A 97 12.98 9.71 11.41
N HIS A 98 13.00 9.78 12.73
CA HIS A 98 11.87 9.44 13.58
C HIS A 98 11.26 10.72 14.14
N ASN A 99 9.96 10.90 14.02
CA ASN A 99 9.27 12.06 14.53
C ASN A 99 7.90 11.68 15.10
N LYS A 100 7.62 12.17 16.30
CA LYS A 100 6.31 12.05 16.91
C LYS A 100 5.36 13.06 16.24
N ILE A 101 4.27 12.59 15.65
CA ILE A 101 3.32 13.43 14.88
C ILE A 101 2.08 13.81 15.68
N ASP A 102 1.69 12.99 16.65
CA ASP A 102 0.63 13.31 17.63
C ASP A 102 0.86 12.56 18.94
N ARG A 103 -0.19 12.45 19.80
CA ARG A 103 -0.05 11.88 21.15
C ARG A 103 0.51 10.47 21.16
N ASP A 104 0.08 9.64 20.21
CA ASP A 104 0.31 8.19 20.24
C ASP A 104 0.91 7.66 18.92
N ARG A 105 1.20 8.54 17.94
CA ARG A 105 1.70 8.11 16.63
C ARG A 105 3.05 8.71 16.29
N CYS A 106 3.87 7.88 15.67
CA CYS A 106 5.19 8.22 15.18
C CYS A 106 5.24 8.08 13.65
N LEU A 107 6.03 8.93 13.01
CA LEU A 107 6.38 8.90 11.61
C LEU A 107 7.85 8.49 11.47
N GLU A 108 8.09 7.47 10.69
CA GLU A 108 9.42 7.07 10.23
C GLU A 108 9.61 7.50 8.79
N ILE A 109 10.76 8.10 8.49
CA ILE A 109 11.18 8.43 7.13
C ILE A 109 12.53 7.77 6.90
N PHE A 110 12.59 6.82 6.00
CA PHE A 110 13.81 6.14 5.59
C PHE A 110 14.20 6.59 4.19
N LEU A 111 15.38 7.19 4.05
CA LEU A 111 16.01 7.38 2.74
C LEU A 111 16.80 6.12 2.42
N LEU A 112 16.44 5.47 1.33
CA LEU A 112 16.96 4.17 0.94
C LEU A 112 17.83 4.28 -0.32
N LYS A 113 18.89 3.50 -0.35
CA LYS A 113 19.72 3.28 -1.53
C LYS A 113 20.13 1.82 -1.60
N GLY A 114 19.89 1.18 -2.73
CA GLY A 114 20.29 -0.21 -2.97
C GLY A 114 19.47 -0.89 -4.05
N GLU A 115 19.63 -2.19 -4.14
CA GLU A 115 18.91 -3.02 -5.10
C GLU A 115 17.41 -2.99 -4.88
N ALA A 116 16.67 -2.91 -5.99
CA ALA A 116 15.22 -2.83 -5.97
C ALA A 116 14.56 -3.97 -5.18
N GLU A 117 15.09 -5.20 -5.29
CA GLU A 117 14.53 -6.36 -4.59
C GLU A 117 14.65 -6.22 -3.06
N ASP A 118 15.76 -5.71 -2.57
CA ASP A 118 15.96 -5.47 -1.13
C ASP A 118 15.02 -4.36 -0.62
N ILE A 119 14.83 -3.31 -1.41
CA ILE A 119 13.90 -2.21 -1.08
C ILE A 119 12.45 -2.68 -1.11
N LYS A 120 12.07 -3.53 -2.08
CA LYS A 120 10.75 -4.17 -2.14
C LYS A 120 10.50 -5.05 -0.91
N ASP A 121 11.50 -5.83 -0.50
CA ASP A 121 11.40 -6.72 0.66
C ASP A 121 11.19 -5.93 1.95
N MET A 122 11.97 -4.89 2.20
CA MET A 122 11.78 -3.96 3.31
C MET A 122 10.37 -3.35 3.29
N THR A 123 9.96 -2.84 2.13
CA THR A 123 8.63 -2.22 1.98
C THR A 123 7.51 -3.20 2.31
N LYS A 124 7.59 -4.43 1.79
CA LYS A 124 6.63 -5.49 2.05
C LYS A 124 6.55 -5.81 3.54
N LYS A 125 7.69 -5.91 4.22
CA LYS A 125 7.75 -6.18 5.66
C LYS A 125 7.02 -5.11 6.45
N PHE A 126 7.26 -3.83 6.16
CA PHE A 126 6.58 -2.72 6.81
C PHE A 126 5.08 -2.66 6.48
N GLN A 127 4.69 -2.89 5.24
CA GLN A 127 3.27 -2.85 4.82
C GLN A 127 2.44 -4.01 5.37
N SER A 128 3.05 -5.18 5.58
CA SER A 128 2.35 -6.38 6.07
C SER A 128 2.28 -6.47 7.60
N ASP A 129 3.03 -5.65 8.32
CA ASP A 129 3.02 -5.66 9.77
C ASP A 129 1.75 -5.00 10.30
N LYS A 130 1.04 -5.73 11.18
CA LYS A 130 -0.25 -5.27 11.75
C LYS A 130 -0.14 -4.07 12.68
N LYS A 131 1.08 -3.74 13.12
CA LYS A 131 1.36 -2.59 13.98
C LYS A 131 1.70 -1.32 13.21
N MET A 132 1.82 -1.43 11.90
CA MET A 132 1.93 -0.28 11.01
C MET A 132 0.55 0.20 10.61
N ASP A 133 0.25 1.47 10.90
CA ASP A 133 -0.98 2.11 10.46
C ASP A 133 -0.93 2.38 8.95
N HIS A 134 0.26 2.74 8.47
CA HIS A 134 0.49 3.06 7.07
C HIS A 134 1.96 2.88 6.72
N ALA A 135 2.25 2.38 5.51
CA ALA A 135 3.58 2.37 4.93
C ALA A 135 3.51 2.62 3.43
N LYS A 136 4.32 3.57 2.93
CA LYS A 136 4.33 3.97 1.52
C LYS A 136 5.76 4.13 1.00
N LEU A 137 6.05 3.47 -0.13
CA LEU A 137 7.28 3.63 -0.88
C LEU A 137 7.13 4.68 -1.97
N ILE A 138 8.12 5.55 -2.09
CA ILE A 138 8.28 6.51 -3.18
C ILE A 138 9.64 6.24 -3.80
N ALA A 139 9.68 5.61 -4.98
CA ALA A 139 10.89 5.39 -5.74
C ALA A 139 11.25 6.61 -6.59
N MET A 140 12.56 6.87 -6.78
CA MET A 140 13.09 7.98 -7.58
C MET A 140 13.95 7.44 -8.72
#